data_705decfafdcefa2d74905c3fe5ad66e4
#
_entry.id   705decfafdcefa2d74905c3fe5ad66e4
#
_cell.length_a   1.000
_cell.length_b   1.000
_cell.length_c   1.000
_cell.angle_alpha   90.00
_cell.angle_beta   90.00
_cell.angle_gamma   90.00
#
_symmetry.space_group_name_H-M   'P 1'
#
loop_
_entity.id
_entity.type
_entity.pdbx_description
1 polymer ?
#
loop_
_entity_poly.entity_id
_entity_poly.type
_entity_poly.pdbx_seq_one_letter_code
_entity_poly.pdbx_strand_id
1 'polypeptide(L)'
;MVAASCGGSDDGSDSSASADASSSSDDTEEEGGVLSQEDIDDAIEASEEEAEEPEVTFDRSTIEGIWEEAAYNRQQMVNKITAKMDAGEWGVGDDNILRGPEGFEIDLNDCPGDWSNNSGITDTEIRIGHTTAMSGNLAAYGNLGVGWGAYMQAVNDDGGIAGRDLTLLVKDDGYVAAQTIEFIDELIESENVFALLTLGSPNTLAVYDKINAECIPHPFVMTGHPAWGDPENHPWTTGLHMSYSTEAVLWGTWIKANLADQLPVKVAGLVMDNDFGLAYEIGFELYADLNPDVVSEYLPVRHDPAAPTLTNEVTTIAAFEPDVFISMTAGNPCVLAIQEVEAAGLLETLDAAFTPSVCKAIAAYMKPAGMAADNWYVVGGGNKDSTDPKHADEPFIAFINGMLEDQGLDPAISLYAAGVSYGYPHTEMLRVAASLPGGLTRTNFILAVRNIAIYHPQILDGIQTGLNGAADAYFVEGSDFSQFDAVAQSWNQVGKILDLNGGTPNCRWDKDNGGCR
;
A
#
# COMPACT_ATOMS: atom_id res chain seq x y z
N MET A 1 -57.87 -5.96 -20.84
CA MET A 1 -59.14 -6.06 -20.14
C MET A 1 -58.84 -5.65 -18.71
N VAL A 2 -59.18 -4.44 -18.43
CA VAL A 2 -60.29 -3.93 -17.58
C VAL A 2 -59.92 -4.11 -16.11
N ALA A 3 -59.52 -3.11 -15.45
CA ALA A 3 -60.14 -1.88 -14.87
C ALA A 3 -60.33 -2.06 -13.37
N ALA A 4 -59.69 -1.20 -12.58
CA ALA A 4 -60.30 -0.07 -11.85
C ALA A 4 -61.19 -0.53 -10.69
N SER A 5 -61.15 0.04 -9.48
CA SER A 5 -61.48 1.42 -9.16
C SER A 5 -61.47 1.58 -7.63
N CYS A 6 -60.93 2.70 -7.14
CA CYS A 6 -61.52 3.71 -6.25
C CYS A 6 -62.20 3.27 -4.96
N GLY A 7 -61.91 3.89 -3.89
CA GLY A 7 -62.24 5.14 -3.27
C GLY A 7 -62.44 4.86 -1.77
N GLY A 8 -62.26 5.71 -0.83
CA GLY A 8 -62.34 7.10 -0.65
C GLY A 8 -62.56 7.36 0.85
N SER A 9 -61.97 8.42 1.35
CA SER A 9 -62.46 9.43 2.32
C SER A 9 -63.05 8.93 3.65
N ASP A 10 -62.93 9.56 4.82
CA ASP A 10 -62.61 10.91 5.23
C ASP A 10 -62.52 10.99 6.76
N ASP A 11 -61.91 12.08 7.22
CA ASP A 11 -62.17 12.88 8.41
C ASP A 11 -61.81 12.34 9.81
N GLY A 12 -60.99 13.06 10.53
CA GLY A 12 -61.16 14.28 11.14
C GLY A 12 -60.38 14.44 12.47
N SER A 13 -59.70 15.55 12.50
CA SER A 13 -59.53 16.52 13.60
C SER A 13 -58.78 16.19 14.90
N ASP A 14 -57.75 16.98 15.06
CA ASP A 14 -57.44 17.98 16.10
C ASP A 14 -56.77 17.54 17.40
N SER A 15 -55.66 18.06 17.65
CA SER A 15 -55.23 19.16 18.53
C SER A 15 -53.87 18.93 19.21
N SER A 16 -52.99 19.82 18.91
CA SER A 16 -52.07 20.62 19.73
C SER A 16 -51.28 19.96 20.87
N ALA A 17 -49.96 20.04 20.81
CA ALA A 17 -49.15 21.02 21.55
C ALA A 17 -47.65 20.75 21.42
N SER A 18 -47.00 21.82 21.15
CA SER A 18 -45.58 22.13 21.13
C SER A 18 -44.71 21.50 22.22
N ALA A 19 -43.49 21.10 21.83
CA ALA A 19 -42.27 21.47 22.55
C ALA A 19 -41.06 21.31 21.61
N ASP A 20 -40.38 22.41 21.40
CA ASP A 20 -39.06 22.52 20.77
C ASP A 20 -38.04 21.59 21.45
N ALA A 21 -37.29 20.87 20.63
CA ALA A 21 -35.89 20.55 20.86
C ALA A 21 -35.25 20.34 19.52
N SER A 22 -34.64 21.40 18.99
CA SER A 22 -33.68 21.33 17.90
C SER A 22 -32.46 20.59 18.39
N SER A 23 -32.24 19.38 17.93
CA SER A 23 -30.94 18.77 17.82
C SER A 23 -30.68 18.60 16.31
N SER A 24 -29.95 19.54 15.74
CA SER A 24 -29.29 19.34 14.47
C SER A 24 -28.22 18.28 14.70
N SER A 25 -28.51 17.03 14.42
CA SER A 25 -27.47 16.07 14.06
C SER A 25 -27.09 16.41 12.63
N ASP A 26 -25.98 17.09 12.48
CA ASP A 26 -25.19 17.05 11.25
C ASP A 26 -24.66 15.61 11.14
N ASP A 27 -25.44 14.73 10.54
CA ASP A 27 -24.94 13.48 9.97
C ASP A 27 -24.26 13.87 8.63
N THR A 28 -23.06 14.37 8.70
CA THR A 28 -22.10 14.18 7.61
C THR A 28 -21.78 12.70 7.63
N GLU A 29 -22.39 11.93 6.70
CA GLU A 29 -21.88 10.62 6.34
C GLU A 29 -20.42 10.86 5.92
N GLU A 30 -19.46 10.48 6.77
CA GLU A 30 -18.06 10.37 6.39
C GLU A 30 -18.02 9.38 5.22
N GLU A 31 -17.71 9.84 4.01
CA GLU A 31 -17.41 8.97 2.87
C GLU A 31 -16.14 8.21 3.23
N GLY A 32 -16.30 6.98 3.77
CA GLY A 32 -15.26 6.20 4.38
C GLY A 32 -14.09 5.93 3.42
N GLY A 33 -12.87 6.06 3.92
CA GLY A 33 -11.65 5.57 3.28
C GLY A 33 -10.97 6.49 2.27
N VAL A 34 -11.44 7.74 2.07
CA VAL A 34 -10.72 8.73 1.25
C VAL A 34 -10.42 9.96 2.10
N LEU A 35 -9.15 10.38 2.11
CA LEU A 35 -8.69 11.57 2.82
C LEU A 35 -9.40 12.82 2.32
N SER A 36 -9.88 13.65 3.25
CA SER A 36 -10.33 14.99 2.95
C SER A 36 -9.13 15.95 2.83
N GLN A 37 -9.36 17.11 2.23
CA GLN A 37 -8.33 18.16 2.19
C GLN A 37 -8.00 18.68 3.62
N GLU A 38 -8.97 18.63 4.54
CA GLU A 38 -8.79 19.03 5.93
C GLU A 38 -7.83 18.08 6.65
N ASP A 39 -7.98 16.74 6.46
CA ASP A 39 -7.05 15.74 7.01
C ASP A 39 -5.61 15.95 6.54
N ILE A 40 -5.43 16.35 5.26
CA ILE A 40 -4.11 16.65 4.71
C ILE A 40 -3.56 17.95 5.27
N ASP A 41 -4.37 18.99 5.38
CA ASP A 41 -3.96 20.28 5.92
C ASP A 41 -3.56 20.11 7.41
N ASP A 42 -4.29 19.30 8.17
CA ASP A 42 -3.97 18.94 9.56
C ASP A 42 -2.66 18.13 9.65
N ALA A 43 -2.44 17.17 8.74
CA ALA A 43 -1.20 16.40 8.69
C ALA A 43 0.01 17.27 8.31
N ILE A 44 -0.18 18.27 7.44
CA ILE A 44 0.86 19.24 7.10
C ILE A 44 1.18 20.10 8.34
N GLU A 45 0.19 20.57 9.09
CA GLU A 45 0.37 21.33 10.33
C GLU A 45 1.09 20.48 11.39
N ALA A 46 0.67 19.22 11.58
CA ALA A 46 1.32 18.28 12.50
C ALA A 46 2.80 18.01 12.12
N SER A 47 3.11 17.95 10.83
CA SER A 47 4.50 17.77 10.34
C SER A 47 5.39 19.00 10.59
N GLU A 48 4.81 20.14 10.94
CA GLU A 48 5.53 21.38 11.29
C GLU A 48 5.87 21.46 12.78
N GLU A 49 5.20 20.67 13.63
CA GLU A 49 5.58 20.57 15.04
C GLU A 49 6.92 19.85 15.17
N GLU A 50 7.84 20.39 16.00
CA GLU A 50 9.09 19.71 16.30
C GLU A 50 8.77 18.39 17.01
N ALA A 51 9.10 17.27 16.36
CA ALA A 51 9.00 15.95 16.99
C ALA A 51 9.84 15.93 18.27
N GLU A 52 9.28 15.42 19.37
CA GLU A 52 10.05 15.20 20.60
C GLU A 52 11.27 14.32 20.29
N GLU A 53 12.47 14.75 20.74
CA GLU A 53 13.67 13.94 20.54
C GLU A 53 13.46 12.54 21.17
N PRO A 54 13.73 11.45 20.43
CA PRO A 54 13.53 10.09 20.96
C PRO A 54 14.45 9.87 22.17
N GLU A 55 13.94 9.22 23.21
CA GLU A 55 14.69 8.89 24.43
C GLU A 55 15.96 8.04 24.15
N VAL A 56 15.96 7.29 23.05
CA VAL A 56 17.08 6.44 22.61
C VAL A 56 17.39 6.76 21.14
N THR A 57 18.64 7.06 20.86
CA THR A 57 19.14 7.34 19.51
C THR A 57 20.08 6.24 19.04
N PHE A 58 20.04 5.92 17.75
CA PHE A 58 20.85 4.90 17.09
C PHE A 58 21.71 5.53 15.99
N ASP A 59 22.92 4.98 15.79
CA ASP A 59 23.79 5.42 14.71
C ASP A 59 23.38 4.80 13.36
N ARG A 60 22.40 5.41 12.71
CA ARG A 60 21.90 4.98 11.39
C ARG A 60 22.90 5.20 10.25
N SER A 61 24.07 5.80 10.53
CA SER A 61 25.16 5.92 9.55
C SER A 61 25.97 4.62 9.41
N THR A 62 25.66 3.59 10.19
CA THR A 62 26.27 2.26 10.15
C THR A 62 25.21 1.17 10.07
N ILE A 63 25.54 0.06 9.42
CA ILE A 63 24.63 -1.09 9.35
C ILE A 63 24.41 -1.73 10.71
N GLU A 64 25.43 -1.73 11.57
CA GLU A 64 25.36 -2.21 12.94
C GLU A 64 24.34 -1.41 13.77
N GLY A 65 24.35 -0.08 13.65
CA GLY A 65 23.40 0.78 14.36
C GLY A 65 21.96 0.58 13.89
N ILE A 66 21.75 0.32 12.59
CA ILE A 66 20.43 -0.05 12.05
C ILE A 66 19.95 -1.38 12.64
N TRP A 67 20.83 -2.39 12.76
CA TRP A 67 20.47 -3.67 13.38
C TRP A 67 20.26 -3.56 14.91
N GLU A 68 20.99 -2.67 15.58
CA GLU A 68 20.75 -2.38 17.00
C GLU A 68 19.36 -1.75 17.20
N GLU A 69 18.97 -0.80 16.34
CA GLU A 69 17.64 -0.20 16.37
C GLU A 69 16.54 -1.24 16.07
N ALA A 70 16.73 -2.08 15.05
CA ALA A 70 15.79 -3.15 14.73
C ALA A 70 15.61 -4.11 15.92
N ALA A 71 16.72 -4.49 16.60
CA ALA A 71 16.67 -5.33 17.78
C ALA A 71 15.95 -4.65 18.95
N TYR A 72 16.18 -3.36 19.16
CA TYR A 72 15.48 -2.56 20.16
C TYR A 72 13.99 -2.51 19.89
N ASN A 73 13.57 -2.16 18.66
CA ASN A 73 12.17 -2.08 18.28
C ASN A 73 11.45 -3.41 18.48
N ARG A 74 12.06 -4.54 18.06
CA ARG A 74 11.52 -5.89 18.33
C ARG A 74 11.31 -6.12 19.82
N GLN A 75 12.31 -5.76 20.65
CA GLN A 75 12.22 -5.96 22.09
C GLN A 75 11.10 -5.12 22.73
N GLN A 76 10.93 -3.86 22.28
CA GLN A 76 9.83 -3.01 22.75
C GLN A 76 8.47 -3.62 22.39
N MET A 77 8.30 -4.09 21.16
CA MET A 77 7.08 -4.75 20.72
C MET A 77 6.80 -6.03 21.52
N VAL A 78 7.80 -6.90 21.70
CA VAL A 78 7.68 -8.13 22.52
C VAL A 78 7.27 -7.78 23.95
N ASN A 79 7.90 -6.78 24.57
CA ASN A 79 7.57 -6.35 25.92
C ASN A 79 6.12 -5.83 26.03
N LYS A 80 5.71 -4.96 25.09
CA LYS A 80 4.36 -4.39 25.04
C LYS A 80 3.31 -5.49 24.86
N ILE A 81 3.48 -6.34 23.85
CA ILE A 81 2.52 -7.40 23.54
C ILE A 81 2.44 -8.41 24.68
N THR A 82 3.60 -8.87 25.23
CA THR A 82 3.64 -9.83 26.34
C THR A 82 2.94 -9.27 27.58
N ALA A 83 3.20 -7.99 27.94
CA ALA A 83 2.54 -7.36 29.08
C ALA A 83 1.01 -7.30 28.93
N LYS A 84 0.55 -7.04 27.71
CA LYS A 84 -0.88 -7.03 27.39
C LYS A 84 -1.51 -8.44 27.40
N MET A 85 -0.76 -9.44 26.93
CA MET A 85 -1.18 -10.86 27.02
C MET A 85 -1.26 -11.33 28.47
N ASP A 86 -0.26 -11.01 29.30
CA ASP A 86 -0.25 -11.35 30.73
C ASP A 86 -1.39 -10.67 31.51
N ALA A 87 -1.81 -9.49 31.08
CA ALA A 87 -2.98 -8.79 31.63
C ALA A 87 -4.32 -9.36 31.14
N GLY A 88 -4.32 -10.28 30.17
CA GLY A 88 -5.52 -10.82 29.52
C GLY A 88 -6.23 -9.83 28.62
N GLU A 89 -5.55 -8.74 28.18
CA GLU A 89 -6.13 -7.74 27.30
C GLU A 89 -5.96 -8.14 25.81
N TRP A 90 -4.81 -8.75 25.47
CA TRP A 90 -4.47 -9.19 24.10
C TRP A 90 -4.21 -10.69 24.04
N GLY A 91 -4.12 -11.22 22.84
CA GLY A 91 -3.91 -12.64 22.55
C GLY A 91 -5.22 -13.42 22.47
N VAL A 92 -5.12 -14.74 22.39
CA VAL A 92 -6.29 -15.62 22.26
C VAL A 92 -6.90 -15.87 23.63
N GLY A 93 -8.17 -15.47 23.82
CA GLY A 93 -8.91 -15.70 25.06
C GLY A 93 -9.52 -17.11 25.15
N ASP A 94 -10.15 -17.41 26.31
CA ASP A 94 -10.87 -18.67 26.55
C ASP A 94 -12.09 -18.84 25.62
N ASP A 95 -12.57 -17.75 25.03
CA ASP A 95 -13.67 -17.69 24.05
C ASP A 95 -13.20 -17.93 22.61
N ASN A 96 -11.90 -18.24 22.43
CA ASN A 96 -11.26 -18.45 21.13
C ASN A 96 -11.26 -17.22 20.21
N ILE A 97 -11.28 -16.01 20.81
CA ILE A 97 -11.13 -14.74 20.10
C ILE A 97 -9.71 -14.21 20.31
N LEU A 98 -9.02 -13.92 19.22
CA LEU A 98 -7.75 -13.18 19.26
C LEU A 98 -8.07 -11.69 19.41
N ARG A 99 -7.48 -11.05 20.41
CA ARG A 99 -7.60 -9.61 20.67
C ARG A 99 -6.28 -8.90 20.52
N GLY A 100 -6.33 -7.65 20.06
CA GLY A 100 -5.15 -6.80 19.83
C GLY A 100 -5.43 -5.32 20.12
N PRO A 101 -4.58 -4.42 19.58
CA PRO A 101 -4.71 -2.98 19.80
C PRO A 101 -6.02 -2.41 19.25
N GLU A 102 -6.53 -1.34 19.89
CA GLU A 102 -7.61 -0.49 19.41
C GLU A 102 -8.88 -1.27 18.99
N GLY A 103 -9.23 -2.30 19.75
CA GLY A 103 -10.38 -3.13 19.47
C GLY A 103 -10.21 -4.16 18.35
N PHE A 104 -8.99 -4.37 17.86
CA PHE A 104 -8.73 -5.44 16.89
C PHE A 104 -9.11 -6.81 17.43
N GLU A 105 -9.95 -7.54 16.71
CA GLU A 105 -10.42 -8.86 17.08
C GLU A 105 -10.48 -9.81 15.86
N ILE A 106 -10.20 -11.09 16.12
CA ILE A 106 -10.46 -12.19 15.17
C ILE A 106 -11.19 -13.30 15.93
N ASP A 107 -12.39 -13.67 15.50
CA ASP A 107 -13.09 -14.85 16.00
C ASP A 107 -12.52 -16.11 15.32
N LEU A 108 -11.70 -16.85 16.03
CA LEU A 108 -11.09 -18.09 15.52
C LEU A 108 -12.10 -19.25 15.42
N ASN A 109 -13.33 -19.08 15.94
CA ASN A 109 -14.39 -20.06 15.74
C ASN A 109 -14.95 -20.03 14.30
N ASP A 110 -14.72 -18.93 13.57
CA ASP A 110 -15.07 -18.78 12.15
C ASP A 110 -14.05 -19.44 11.20
N CYS A 111 -12.87 -19.82 11.72
CA CYS A 111 -11.86 -20.50 10.92
C CYS A 111 -12.31 -21.94 10.55
N PRO A 112 -11.82 -22.50 9.42
CA PRO A 112 -12.13 -23.89 9.02
C PRO A 112 -11.88 -24.91 10.12
N GLY A 113 -12.71 -25.96 10.18
CA GLY A 113 -12.64 -26.93 11.28
C GLY A 113 -11.33 -27.74 11.35
N ASP A 114 -10.54 -27.77 10.29
CA ASP A 114 -9.21 -28.35 10.22
C ASP A 114 -8.08 -27.31 10.25
N TRP A 115 -8.41 -26.05 10.48
CA TRP A 115 -7.44 -24.98 10.61
C TRP A 115 -6.45 -25.23 11.74
N SER A 116 -5.19 -24.91 11.48
CA SER A 116 -4.13 -25.03 12.49
C SER A 116 -3.32 -23.73 12.57
N ASN A 117 -3.13 -23.28 13.81
CA ASN A 117 -2.33 -22.10 14.12
C ASN A 117 -0.85 -22.23 13.71
N ASN A 118 -0.39 -23.48 13.44
CA ASN A 118 1.00 -23.78 13.09
C ASN A 118 1.13 -24.38 11.67
N SER A 119 0.09 -24.33 10.84
CA SER A 119 0.21 -24.77 9.44
C SER A 119 1.37 -24.03 8.75
N GLY A 120 2.13 -24.76 7.92
CA GLY A 120 3.30 -24.21 7.21
C GLY A 120 4.57 -24.05 8.06
N ILE A 121 4.56 -24.45 9.34
CA ILE A 121 5.72 -24.49 10.21
C ILE A 121 6.11 -25.95 10.48
N THR A 122 7.37 -26.26 10.25
CA THR A 122 7.98 -27.54 10.62
C THR A 122 9.08 -27.34 11.66
N ASP A 123 9.82 -28.38 12.03
CA ASP A 123 10.97 -28.25 12.93
C ASP A 123 12.12 -27.43 12.31
N THR A 124 12.19 -27.36 10.98
CA THR A 124 13.31 -26.77 10.26
C THR A 124 12.91 -25.66 9.27
N GLU A 125 11.62 -25.44 9.02
CA GLU A 125 11.16 -24.61 7.92
C GLU A 125 9.89 -23.81 8.28
N ILE A 126 9.78 -22.58 7.73
CA ILE A 126 8.58 -21.75 7.69
C ILE A 126 8.29 -21.46 6.22
N ARG A 127 7.14 -21.91 5.71
CA ARG A 127 6.75 -21.76 4.30
C ARG A 127 5.87 -20.55 4.10
N ILE A 128 6.26 -19.70 3.15
CA ILE A 128 5.51 -18.52 2.74
C ILE A 128 5.19 -18.65 1.26
N GLY A 129 3.92 -18.49 0.91
CA GLY A 129 3.46 -18.48 -0.47
C GLY A 129 3.42 -17.08 -1.06
N HIS A 130 3.80 -16.95 -2.32
CA HIS A 130 3.77 -15.68 -3.04
C HIS A 130 3.28 -15.85 -4.47
N THR A 131 2.27 -15.06 -4.87
CA THR A 131 1.85 -14.93 -6.27
C THR A 131 2.27 -13.59 -6.82
N THR A 132 2.82 -13.57 -8.03
CA THR A 132 3.36 -12.35 -8.65
C THR A 132 3.40 -12.47 -10.17
N ALA A 133 3.44 -11.35 -10.88
CA ALA A 133 3.61 -11.33 -12.32
C ALA A 133 5.09 -11.49 -12.69
N MET A 134 5.47 -12.63 -13.29
CA MET A 134 6.80 -12.90 -13.85
C MET A 134 6.78 -12.93 -15.38
N SER A 135 5.61 -12.73 -15.98
CA SER A 135 5.38 -12.71 -17.42
C SER A 135 4.48 -11.53 -17.83
N GLY A 136 4.41 -11.22 -19.14
CA GLY A 136 3.60 -10.13 -19.68
C GLY A 136 4.16 -8.72 -19.42
N ASN A 137 3.33 -7.68 -19.57
CA ASN A 137 3.72 -6.27 -19.43
C ASN A 137 4.17 -5.89 -18.00
N LEU A 138 3.78 -6.67 -17.00
CA LEU A 138 4.10 -6.44 -15.60
C LEU A 138 5.21 -7.39 -15.10
N ALA A 139 5.88 -8.14 -15.99
CA ALA A 139 6.90 -9.12 -15.64
C ALA A 139 8.03 -8.60 -14.76
N ALA A 140 8.35 -7.29 -14.85
CA ALA A 140 9.39 -6.67 -14.04
C ALA A 140 9.11 -6.81 -12.53
N TYR A 141 7.84 -6.85 -12.12
CA TYR A 141 7.47 -7.01 -10.71
C TYR A 141 7.80 -8.39 -10.13
N GLY A 142 8.02 -9.41 -10.95
CA GLY A 142 8.54 -10.70 -10.49
C GLY A 142 9.90 -10.58 -9.79
N ASN A 143 10.67 -9.53 -10.09
CA ASN A 143 11.92 -9.25 -9.40
C ASN A 143 11.74 -8.92 -7.90
N LEU A 144 10.56 -8.45 -7.48
CA LEU A 144 10.25 -8.26 -6.06
C LEU A 144 10.35 -9.58 -5.29
N GLY A 145 9.75 -10.65 -5.82
CA GLY A 145 9.84 -11.99 -5.23
C GLY A 145 11.28 -12.53 -5.21
N VAL A 146 12.09 -12.24 -6.24
CA VAL A 146 13.51 -12.63 -6.26
C VAL A 146 14.30 -11.92 -5.17
N GLY A 147 14.14 -10.60 -5.03
CA GLY A 147 14.82 -9.82 -4.00
C GLY A 147 14.40 -10.21 -2.58
N TRP A 148 13.11 -10.45 -2.36
CA TRP A 148 12.61 -10.95 -1.09
C TRP A 148 13.17 -12.34 -0.76
N GLY A 149 13.21 -13.26 -1.73
CA GLY A 149 13.84 -14.58 -1.58
C GLY A 149 15.33 -14.49 -1.24
N ALA A 150 16.05 -13.55 -1.85
CA ALA A 150 17.45 -13.29 -1.53
C ALA A 150 17.63 -12.77 -0.09
N TYR A 151 16.75 -11.89 0.38
CA TYR A 151 16.75 -11.44 1.77
C TYR A 151 16.44 -12.58 2.75
N MET A 152 15.46 -13.43 2.45
CA MET A 152 15.20 -14.64 3.25
C MET A 152 16.41 -15.56 3.31
N GLN A 153 17.15 -15.73 2.22
CA GLN A 153 18.37 -16.53 2.21
C GLN A 153 19.43 -15.93 3.15
N ALA A 154 19.62 -14.60 3.14
CA ALA A 154 20.52 -13.94 4.08
C ALA A 154 20.08 -14.14 5.54
N VAL A 155 18.79 -14.11 5.82
CA VAL A 155 18.23 -14.42 7.14
C VAL A 155 18.49 -15.88 7.54
N ASN A 156 18.37 -16.82 6.61
CA ASN A 156 18.64 -18.24 6.84
C ASN A 156 20.13 -18.48 7.14
N ASP A 157 21.02 -17.81 6.40
CA ASP A 157 22.48 -17.89 6.62
C ASP A 157 22.89 -17.36 8.01
N ASP A 158 22.09 -16.43 8.59
CA ASP A 158 22.25 -15.94 9.98
C ASP A 158 21.48 -16.77 11.02
N GLY A 159 21.02 -17.97 10.66
CA GLY A 159 20.36 -18.92 11.57
C GLY A 159 18.83 -18.92 11.56
N GLY A 160 18.22 -18.23 10.63
CA GLY A 160 16.78 -18.25 10.37
C GLY A 160 15.92 -17.61 11.48
N ILE A 161 14.67 -18.03 11.56
CA ILE A 161 13.71 -17.57 12.59
C ILE A 161 13.49 -18.70 13.60
N ALA A 162 13.92 -18.50 14.84
CA ALA A 162 13.86 -19.52 15.89
C ALA A 162 14.45 -20.87 15.44
N GLY A 163 15.58 -20.83 14.69
CA GLY A 163 16.29 -22.01 14.18
C GLY A 163 15.61 -22.70 12.98
N ARG A 164 14.69 -22.01 12.28
CA ARG A 164 14.02 -22.49 11.08
C ARG A 164 14.35 -21.61 9.89
N ASP A 165 14.55 -22.23 8.73
CA ASP A 165 14.75 -21.54 7.48
C ASP A 165 13.41 -20.98 6.95
N LEU A 166 13.46 -19.81 6.33
CA LEU A 166 12.36 -19.24 5.55
C LEU A 166 12.38 -19.82 4.13
N THR A 167 11.25 -20.33 3.66
CA THR A 167 11.10 -20.84 2.30
C THR A 167 10.01 -20.03 1.58
N LEU A 168 10.38 -19.37 0.49
CA LEU A 168 9.46 -18.64 -0.36
C LEU A 168 9.02 -19.50 -1.56
N LEU A 169 7.74 -19.81 -1.64
CA LEU A 169 7.11 -20.52 -2.74
C LEU A 169 6.48 -19.52 -3.70
N VAL A 170 7.14 -19.25 -4.83
CA VAL A 170 6.69 -18.23 -5.80
C VAL A 170 5.93 -18.88 -6.95
N LYS A 171 4.78 -18.28 -7.33
CA LYS A 171 3.96 -18.68 -8.47
C LYS A 171 3.82 -17.47 -9.43
N ASP A 172 4.01 -17.73 -10.74
CA ASP A 172 3.81 -16.74 -11.80
C ASP A 172 2.35 -16.74 -12.25
N ASP A 173 1.58 -15.75 -11.80
CA ASP A 173 0.19 -15.58 -12.21
C ASP A 173 0.00 -14.68 -13.44
N GLY A 174 1.08 -14.14 -13.99
CA GLY A 174 1.05 -13.27 -15.18
C GLY A 174 0.17 -12.03 -15.02
N TYR A 175 -0.15 -11.64 -13.77
CA TYR A 175 -1.12 -10.58 -13.45
C TYR A 175 -2.56 -10.94 -13.88
N VAL A 176 -2.92 -12.22 -13.84
CA VAL A 176 -4.24 -12.75 -14.22
C VAL A 176 -4.94 -13.29 -12.98
N ALA A 177 -5.97 -12.60 -12.49
CA ALA A 177 -6.69 -12.94 -11.26
C ALA A 177 -7.19 -14.41 -11.21
N ALA A 178 -7.62 -14.98 -12.34
CA ALA A 178 -8.03 -16.38 -12.39
C ALA A 178 -6.88 -17.35 -12.11
N GLN A 179 -5.65 -17.04 -12.53
CA GLN A 179 -4.46 -17.83 -12.20
C GLN A 179 -4.06 -17.66 -10.75
N THR A 180 -4.20 -16.44 -10.20
CA THR A 180 -3.95 -16.18 -8.79
C THR A 180 -4.84 -17.07 -7.92
N ILE A 181 -6.14 -17.20 -8.25
CA ILE A 181 -7.07 -18.09 -7.53
C ILE A 181 -6.55 -19.52 -7.51
N GLU A 182 -6.17 -20.08 -8.68
CA GLU A 182 -5.66 -21.45 -8.79
C GLU A 182 -4.38 -21.65 -7.96
N PHE A 183 -3.44 -20.69 -8.00
CA PHE A 183 -2.19 -20.79 -7.26
C PHE A 183 -2.37 -20.59 -5.75
N ILE A 184 -3.30 -19.75 -5.32
CA ILE A 184 -3.63 -19.61 -3.89
C ILE A 184 -4.25 -20.91 -3.37
N ASP A 185 -5.11 -21.58 -4.14
CA ASP A 185 -5.64 -22.90 -3.79
C ASP A 185 -4.51 -23.93 -3.64
N GLU A 186 -3.56 -23.97 -4.59
CA GLU A 186 -2.39 -24.85 -4.52
C GLU A 186 -1.52 -24.57 -3.29
N LEU A 187 -1.22 -23.29 -3.02
CA LEU A 187 -0.38 -22.87 -1.88
C LEU A 187 -1.03 -23.20 -0.52
N ILE A 188 -2.35 -23.11 -0.43
CA ILE A 188 -3.09 -23.46 0.79
C ILE A 188 -3.21 -24.97 0.95
N GLU A 189 -3.76 -25.66 -0.07
CA GLU A 189 -4.20 -27.05 0.04
C GLU A 189 -3.06 -28.06 -0.14
N SER A 190 -2.10 -27.76 -1.02
CA SER A 190 -1.02 -28.69 -1.37
C SER A 190 0.30 -28.35 -0.69
N GLU A 191 0.69 -27.08 -0.68
CA GLU A 191 1.96 -26.63 -0.12
C GLU A 191 1.86 -26.33 1.37
N ASN A 192 0.65 -26.15 1.90
CA ASN A 192 0.38 -25.91 3.32
C ASN A 192 1.23 -24.74 3.86
N VAL A 193 1.08 -23.56 3.31
CA VAL A 193 1.87 -22.38 3.69
C VAL A 193 1.43 -21.77 5.03
N PHE A 194 2.37 -21.13 5.72
CA PHE A 194 2.13 -20.40 6.97
C PHE A 194 1.45 -19.06 6.74
N ALA A 195 1.93 -18.32 5.74
CA ALA A 195 1.44 -17.01 5.36
C ALA A 195 1.45 -16.88 3.83
N LEU A 196 0.69 -15.91 3.34
CA LEU A 196 0.58 -15.60 1.92
C LEU A 196 0.98 -14.15 1.66
N LEU A 197 1.46 -13.89 0.45
CA LEU A 197 1.68 -12.57 -0.12
C LEU A 197 1.20 -12.58 -1.56
N THR A 198 0.51 -11.52 -1.97
CA THR A 198 0.02 -11.37 -3.35
C THR A 198 0.47 -10.04 -3.93
N LEU A 199 0.60 -10.00 -5.24
CA LEU A 199 0.93 -8.77 -5.98
C LEU A 199 -0.23 -8.39 -6.90
N GLY A 200 -0.57 -7.09 -6.88
CA GLY A 200 -1.54 -6.50 -7.79
C GLY A 200 -2.96 -6.45 -7.26
N SER A 201 -3.65 -5.32 -7.51
CA SER A 201 -4.99 -5.06 -6.98
C SER A 201 -6.03 -6.06 -7.45
N PRO A 202 -6.21 -6.33 -8.77
CA PRO A 202 -7.21 -7.31 -9.23
C PRO A 202 -6.91 -8.73 -8.74
N ASN A 203 -5.63 -9.10 -8.65
CA ASN A 203 -5.18 -10.41 -8.19
C ASN A 203 -5.50 -10.61 -6.70
N THR A 204 -5.15 -9.63 -5.88
CA THR A 204 -5.39 -9.66 -4.43
C THR A 204 -6.88 -9.61 -4.09
N LEU A 205 -7.67 -8.72 -4.76
CA LEU A 205 -9.12 -8.65 -4.58
C LEU A 205 -9.85 -9.96 -4.92
N ALA A 206 -9.31 -10.73 -5.87
CA ALA A 206 -9.90 -12.01 -6.25
C ALA A 206 -9.76 -13.09 -5.16
N VAL A 207 -8.81 -12.93 -4.23
CA VAL A 207 -8.45 -14.00 -3.28
C VAL A 207 -8.49 -13.59 -1.81
N TYR A 208 -8.51 -12.29 -1.47
CA TYR A 208 -8.37 -11.85 -0.08
C TYR A 208 -9.54 -12.28 0.82
N ASP A 209 -10.79 -12.36 0.29
CA ASP A 209 -11.91 -12.91 1.03
C ASP A 209 -11.66 -14.37 1.42
N LYS A 210 -11.19 -15.19 0.46
CA LYS A 210 -10.85 -16.59 0.70
C LYS A 210 -9.73 -16.72 1.72
N ILE A 211 -8.66 -15.95 1.57
CA ILE A 211 -7.50 -15.99 2.48
C ILE A 211 -7.93 -15.64 3.91
N ASN A 212 -8.81 -14.62 4.08
CA ASN A 212 -9.36 -14.27 5.38
C ASN A 212 -10.29 -15.36 5.94
N ALA A 213 -11.16 -15.96 5.10
CA ALA A 213 -12.02 -17.06 5.52
C ALA A 213 -11.23 -18.33 5.91
N GLU A 214 -10.07 -18.57 5.27
CA GLU A 214 -9.13 -19.66 5.61
C GLU A 214 -8.23 -19.33 6.81
N CYS A 215 -8.38 -18.15 7.42
CA CYS A 215 -7.61 -17.68 8.57
C CYS A 215 -6.08 -17.78 8.35
N ILE A 216 -5.63 -17.27 7.21
CA ILE A 216 -4.21 -17.28 6.84
C ILE A 216 -3.65 -15.87 6.87
N PRO A 217 -2.54 -15.60 7.58
CA PRO A 217 -1.89 -14.30 7.54
C PRO A 217 -1.51 -13.89 6.11
N HIS A 218 -1.91 -12.68 5.73
CA HIS A 218 -1.69 -12.08 4.42
C HIS A 218 -1.22 -10.62 4.59
N PRO A 219 -0.12 -10.40 5.35
CA PRO A 219 0.33 -9.06 5.65
C PRO A 219 1.15 -8.46 4.51
N PHE A 220 1.14 -7.13 4.44
CA PHE A 220 2.00 -6.33 3.56
C PHE A 220 1.87 -6.70 2.08
N VAL A 221 0.64 -6.87 1.60
CA VAL A 221 0.37 -7.20 0.20
C VAL A 221 0.99 -6.15 -0.75
N MET A 222 1.52 -6.62 -1.89
CA MET A 222 2.28 -5.79 -2.83
C MET A 222 1.35 -5.00 -3.76
N THR A 223 0.52 -4.15 -3.15
CA THR A 223 -0.39 -3.24 -3.85
C THR A 223 -1.00 -2.25 -2.85
N GLY A 224 -1.34 -1.05 -3.29
CA GLY A 224 -1.92 0.02 -2.47
C GLY A 224 -3.43 0.19 -2.63
N HIS A 225 -4.17 -0.84 -3.02
CA HIS A 225 -5.63 -0.73 -3.13
C HIS A 225 -6.26 -0.44 -1.74
N PRO A 226 -7.25 0.48 -1.62
CA PRO A 226 -7.82 0.88 -0.33
C PRO A 226 -8.51 -0.27 0.44
N ALA A 227 -8.93 -1.34 -0.23
CA ALA A 227 -9.55 -2.51 0.39
C ALA A 227 -8.71 -3.19 1.49
N TRP A 228 -7.42 -2.91 1.59
CA TRP A 228 -6.56 -3.45 2.65
C TRP A 228 -6.73 -2.72 3.98
N GLY A 229 -7.42 -1.60 3.97
CA GLY A 229 -7.78 -0.80 5.15
C GLY A 229 -9.03 -1.27 5.89
N ASP A 230 -9.36 -2.57 5.84
CA ASP A 230 -10.55 -3.15 6.49
C ASP A 230 -10.16 -4.18 7.58
N PRO A 231 -9.68 -3.72 8.74
CA PRO A 231 -9.29 -4.62 9.83
C PRO A 231 -10.47 -5.37 10.47
N GLU A 232 -11.70 -4.89 10.30
CA GLU A 232 -12.89 -5.51 10.85
C GLU A 232 -13.32 -6.74 10.04
N ASN A 233 -13.39 -6.62 8.71
CA ASN A 233 -13.90 -7.70 7.85
C ASN A 233 -12.76 -8.55 7.23
N HIS A 234 -11.55 -7.96 7.10
CA HIS A 234 -10.38 -8.63 6.53
C HIS A 234 -9.17 -8.56 7.48
N PRO A 235 -9.31 -9.07 8.73
CA PRO A 235 -8.31 -8.86 9.78
C PRO A 235 -6.96 -9.53 9.49
N TRP A 236 -6.90 -10.54 8.62
CA TRP A 236 -5.67 -11.23 8.24
C TRP A 236 -4.89 -10.54 7.11
N THR A 237 -5.47 -9.54 6.43
CA THR A 237 -4.85 -8.82 5.30
C THR A 237 -4.43 -7.42 5.71
N THR A 238 -3.20 -7.01 5.34
CA THR A 238 -2.73 -5.62 5.44
C THR A 238 -1.94 -5.22 4.19
N GLY A 239 -1.98 -3.93 3.84
CA GLY A 239 -1.09 -3.35 2.83
C GLY A 239 0.23 -2.90 3.42
N LEU A 240 1.27 -2.76 2.57
CA LEU A 240 2.52 -2.09 2.94
C LEU A 240 2.49 -0.64 2.48
N HIS A 241 2.05 -0.39 1.27
CA HIS A 241 2.03 0.95 0.68
C HIS A 241 0.89 1.81 1.19
N MET A 242 1.06 3.13 1.05
CA MET A 242 -0.02 4.08 1.07
C MET A 242 -1.15 3.65 0.13
N SER A 243 -2.39 3.92 0.51
CA SER A 243 -3.54 3.72 -0.37
C SER A 243 -3.38 4.52 -1.68
N TYR A 244 -3.70 3.90 -2.82
CA TYR A 244 -3.67 4.58 -4.12
C TYR A 244 -4.67 5.74 -4.20
N SER A 245 -5.80 5.62 -3.51
CA SER A 245 -6.76 6.73 -3.41
C SER A 245 -6.17 7.90 -2.62
N THR A 246 -5.40 7.63 -1.57
CA THR A 246 -4.64 8.64 -0.81
C THR A 246 -3.56 9.29 -1.68
N GLU A 247 -2.77 8.49 -2.40
CA GLU A 247 -1.76 9.00 -3.33
C GLU A 247 -2.38 9.93 -4.38
N ALA A 248 -3.57 9.57 -4.88
CA ALA A 248 -4.30 10.37 -5.85
C ALA A 248 -4.74 11.73 -5.29
N VAL A 249 -5.19 11.78 -4.03
CA VAL A 249 -5.50 13.04 -3.33
C VAL A 249 -4.24 13.90 -3.16
N LEU A 250 -3.09 13.30 -2.90
CA LEU A 250 -1.83 14.03 -2.78
C LEU A 250 -1.39 14.68 -4.11
N TRP A 251 -1.71 14.10 -5.29
CA TRP A 251 -1.51 14.81 -6.56
C TRP A 251 -2.31 16.11 -6.62
N GLY A 252 -3.57 16.06 -6.21
CA GLY A 252 -4.43 17.25 -6.13
C GLY A 252 -3.88 18.30 -5.16
N THR A 253 -3.40 17.88 -4.00
CA THR A 253 -2.76 18.75 -3.00
C THR A 253 -1.52 19.45 -3.57
N TRP A 254 -0.69 18.69 -4.30
CA TRP A 254 0.49 19.26 -4.95
C TRP A 254 0.09 20.31 -6.01
N ILE A 255 -0.93 20.02 -6.84
CA ILE A 255 -1.47 20.93 -7.85
C ILE A 255 -1.92 22.23 -7.17
N LYS A 256 -2.73 22.13 -6.11
CA LYS A 256 -3.23 23.29 -5.35
C LYS A 256 -2.09 24.17 -4.82
N ALA A 257 -1.05 23.54 -4.28
CA ALA A 257 0.06 24.26 -3.65
C ALA A 257 1.03 24.88 -4.67
N ASN A 258 1.29 24.20 -5.79
CA ASN A 258 2.37 24.59 -6.71
C ASN A 258 1.89 25.30 -7.98
N LEU A 259 0.61 25.17 -8.36
CA LEU A 259 0.02 25.83 -9.53
C LEU A 259 -0.99 26.91 -9.15
N ALA A 260 -0.85 27.51 -7.96
CA ALA A 260 -1.81 28.48 -7.40
C ALA A 260 -2.15 29.67 -8.33
N ASP A 261 -1.20 30.10 -9.17
CA ASP A 261 -1.40 31.20 -10.12
C ASP A 261 -2.16 30.77 -11.41
N GLN A 262 -2.26 29.45 -11.68
CA GLN A 262 -2.91 28.86 -12.85
C GLN A 262 -4.30 28.28 -12.56
N LEU A 263 -4.67 28.16 -11.29
CA LEU A 263 -5.93 27.53 -10.88
C LEU A 263 -7.18 28.25 -11.40
N PRO A 264 -8.26 27.53 -11.73
CA PRO A 264 -8.34 26.06 -11.76
C PRO A 264 -7.76 25.48 -13.06
N VAL A 265 -7.13 24.31 -12.97
CA VAL A 265 -6.48 23.61 -14.09
C VAL A 265 -7.34 22.50 -14.69
N LYS A 266 -7.05 22.11 -15.96
CA LYS A 266 -7.59 20.91 -16.60
C LYS A 266 -6.64 19.74 -16.37
N VAL A 267 -7.15 18.63 -15.88
CA VAL A 267 -6.34 17.44 -15.59
C VAL A 267 -6.77 16.27 -16.48
N ALA A 268 -5.81 15.59 -17.10
CA ALA A 268 -6.07 14.32 -17.77
C ALA A 268 -5.39 13.16 -17.04
N GLY A 269 -6.14 12.08 -16.80
CA GLY A 269 -5.66 10.82 -16.23
C GLY A 269 -5.52 9.75 -17.31
N LEU A 270 -4.35 9.08 -17.39
CA LEU A 270 -4.19 7.85 -18.17
C LEU A 270 -4.33 6.66 -17.21
N VAL A 271 -5.46 5.96 -17.27
CA VAL A 271 -5.89 5.00 -16.27
C VAL A 271 -5.78 3.58 -16.81
N MET A 272 -5.07 2.70 -16.09
CA MET A 272 -5.08 1.26 -16.39
C MET A 272 -6.48 0.69 -16.10
N ASP A 273 -7.12 0.06 -17.09
CA ASP A 273 -8.50 -0.42 -17.00
C ASP A 273 -8.61 -1.72 -16.19
N ASN A 274 -8.39 -1.60 -14.88
CA ASN A 274 -8.57 -2.64 -13.88
C ASN A 274 -8.58 -2.03 -12.47
N ASP A 275 -8.81 -2.84 -11.42
CA ASP A 275 -8.91 -2.39 -10.02
C ASP A 275 -7.69 -1.58 -9.54
N PHE A 276 -6.50 -1.76 -10.15
CA PHE A 276 -5.33 -0.95 -9.82
C PHE A 276 -5.51 0.51 -10.27
N GLY A 277 -5.80 0.75 -11.55
CA GLY A 277 -5.98 2.11 -12.08
C GLY A 277 -7.24 2.77 -11.53
N LEU A 278 -8.32 1.98 -11.34
CA LEU A 278 -9.58 2.48 -10.76
C LEU A 278 -9.42 2.96 -9.31
N ALA A 279 -8.52 2.37 -8.52
CA ALA A 279 -8.27 2.83 -7.16
C ALA A 279 -7.68 4.24 -7.12
N TYR A 280 -6.82 4.59 -8.08
CA TYR A 280 -6.33 5.96 -8.25
C TYR A 280 -7.42 6.90 -8.80
N GLU A 281 -8.13 6.44 -9.85
CA GLU A 281 -9.18 7.23 -10.52
C GLU A 281 -10.23 7.70 -9.51
N ILE A 282 -10.75 6.80 -8.67
CA ILE A 282 -11.76 7.09 -7.65
C ILE A 282 -11.26 8.18 -6.69
N GLY A 283 -10.02 8.05 -6.19
CA GLY A 283 -9.45 9.05 -5.29
C GLY A 283 -9.29 10.42 -5.94
N PHE A 284 -8.80 10.46 -7.19
CA PHE A 284 -8.60 11.74 -7.89
C PHE A 284 -9.93 12.36 -8.37
N GLU A 285 -10.89 11.55 -8.81
CA GLU A 285 -12.22 12.03 -9.22
C GLU A 285 -12.94 12.67 -8.04
N LEU A 286 -12.91 12.02 -6.86
CA LEU A 286 -13.49 12.59 -5.65
C LEU A 286 -12.78 13.90 -5.26
N TYR A 287 -11.44 13.93 -5.32
CA TYR A 287 -10.70 15.17 -5.05
C TYR A 287 -11.13 16.31 -6.00
N ALA A 288 -11.23 16.03 -7.29
CA ALA A 288 -11.63 17.01 -8.31
C ALA A 288 -13.06 17.53 -8.09
N ASP A 289 -13.99 16.65 -7.74
CA ASP A 289 -15.37 17.01 -7.45
C ASP A 289 -15.51 17.88 -6.20
N LEU A 290 -14.71 17.62 -5.17
CA LEU A 290 -14.71 18.40 -3.94
C LEU A 290 -13.93 19.72 -4.06
N ASN A 291 -13.01 19.85 -5.03
CA ASN A 291 -12.15 21.02 -5.21
C ASN A 291 -12.27 21.63 -6.62
N PRO A 292 -13.47 22.11 -7.04
CA PRO A 292 -13.67 22.69 -8.39
C PRO A 292 -12.91 24.02 -8.60
N ASP A 293 -12.38 24.61 -7.56
CA ASP A 293 -11.48 25.77 -7.59
C ASP A 293 -10.01 25.37 -7.87
N VAL A 294 -9.68 24.09 -7.78
CA VAL A 294 -8.37 23.51 -8.13
C VAL A 294 -8.44 22.83 -9.50
N VAL A 295 -9.41 21.95 -9.71
CA VAL A 295 -9.59 21.19 -10.94
C VAL A 295 -10.88 21.62 -11.63
N SER A 296 -10.75 22.28 -12.79
CA SER A 296 -11.91 22.76 -13.57
C SER A 296 -12.58 21.66 -14.38
N GLU A 297 -11.80 20.68 -14.83
CA GLU A 297 -12.27 19.55 -15.65
C GLU A 297 -11.28 18.39 -15.50
N TYR A 298 -11.78 17.18 -15.25
CA TYR A 298 -10.99 15.94 -15.21
C TYR A 298 -11.41 15.01 -16.33
N LEU A 299 -10.44 14.53 -17.13
CA LEU A 299 -10.64 13.56 -18.21
C LEU A 299 -9.89 12.27 -17.92
N PRO A 300 -10.53 11.20 -17.41
CA PRO A 300 -9.92 9.88 -17.39
C PRO A 300 -9.95 9.23 -18.78
N VAL A 301 -8.82 8.71 -19.22
CA VAL A 301 -8.68 7.92 -20.45
C VAL A 301 -8.11 6.56 -20.10
N ARG A 302 -8.91 5.52 -20.31
CA ARG A 302 -8.54 4.16 -19.90
C ARG A 302 -7.78 3.42 -20.97
N HIS A 303 -6.82 2.58 -20.57
CA HIS A 303 -6.05 1.72 -21.46
C HIS A 303 -6.07 0.25 -21.00
N ASP A 304 -6.00 -0.68 -21.95
CA ASP A 304 -5.83 -2.12 -21.67
C ASP A 304 -4.47 -2.36 -20.99
N PRO A 305 -4.38 -3.08 -19.87
CA PRO A 305 -3.11 -3.48 -19.22
C PRO A 305 -2.14 -4.20 -20.18
N ALA A 306 -2.67 -4.92 -21.18
CA ALA A 306 -1.89 -5.64 -22.17
C ALA A 306 -1.59 -4.81 -23.45
N ALA A 307 -2.00 -3.53 -23.50
CA ALA A 307 -1.78 -2.69 -24.67
C ALA A 307 -0.29 -2.63 -25.04
N PRO A 308 0.06 -2.83 -26.32
CA PRO A 308 1.45 -2.72 -26.79
C PRO A 308 1.90 -1.27 -27.02
N THR A 309 0.96 -0.33 -27.11
CA THR A 309 1.18 1.12 -27.26
C THR A 309 0.04 1.87 -26.57
N LEU A 310 0.24 3.14 -26.27
CA LEU A 310 -0.75 4.05 -25.65
C LEU A 310 -1.05 5.24 -26.57
N THR A 311 -0.73 5.12 -27.87
CA THR A 311 -0.79 6.22 -28.84
C THR A 311 -2.22 6.78 -29.01
N ASN A 312 -3.24 5.92 -28.99
CA ASN A 312 -4.64 6.36 -29.14
C ASN A 312 -5.12 7.12 -27.90
N GLU A 313 -4.78 6.62 -26.73
CA GLU A 313 -5.11 7.20 -25.43
C GLU A 313 -4.43 8.57 -25.30
N VAL A 314 -3.13 8.65 -25.56
CA VAL A 314 -2.35 9.90 -25.52
C VAL A 314 -2.85 10.90 -26.58
N THR A 315 -3.28 10.44 -27.77
CA THR A 315 -3.91 11.31 -28.79
C THR A 315 -5.22 11.91 -28.27
N THR A 316 -6.02 11.13 -27.55
CA THR A 316 -7.27 11.59 -26.94
C THR A 316 -7.00 12.64 -25.86
N ILE A 317 -5.99 12.37 -25.02
CA ILE A 317 -5.52 13.29 -23.97
C ILE A 317 -5.01 14.60 -24.59
N ALA A 318 -4.20 14.53 -25.66
CA ALA A 318 -3.69 15.71 -26.35
C ALA A 318 -4.81 16.60 -26.92
N ALA A 319 -5.88 15.99 -27.45
CA ALA A 319 -7.03 16.72 -27.97
C ALA A 319 -7.85 17.44 -26.88
N PHE A 320 -7.72 17.03 -25.63
CA PHE A 320 -8.34 17.68 -24.47
C PHE A 320 -7.57 18.95 -24.05
N GLU A 321 -6.30 19.08 -24.44
CA GLU A 321 -5.40 20.18 -24.08
C GLU A 321 -5.33 20.36 -22.55
N PRO A 322 -4.83 19.35 -21.78
CA PRO A 322 -4.71 19.43 -20.34
C PRO A 322 -3.57 20.35 -19.90
N ASP A 323 -3.72 20.94 -18.72
CA ASP A 323 -2.63 21.66 -18.02
C ASP A 323 -1.77 20.67 -17.21
N VAL A 324 -2.39 19.59 -16.69
CA VAL A 324 -1.72 18.56 -15.89
C VAL A 324 -2.04 17.17 -16.44
N PHE A 325 -1.03 16.32 -16.53
CA PHE A 325 -1.16 14.91 -16.89
C PHE A 325 -0.81 14.01 -15.69
N ILE A 326 -1.65 13.01 -15.41
CA ILE A 326 -1.40 12.02 -14.37
C ILE A 326 -1.44 10.62 -14.99
N SER A 327 -0.34 9.88 -14.85
CA SER A 327 -0.28 8.48 -15.24
C SER A 327 -0.71 7.59 -14.07
N MET A 328 -1.78 6.83 -14.24
CA MET A 328 -2.30 5.85 -13.27
C MET A 328 -2.12 4.44 -13.83
N THR A 329 -0.87 4.09 -14.14
CA THR A 329 -0.49 2.85 -14.80
C THR A 329 0.66 2.13 -14.10
N ALA A 330 0.99 0.91 -14.52
CA ALA A 330 2.02 0.08 -13.89
C ALA A 330 2.78 -0.76 -14.92
N GLY A 331 4.00 -1.19 -14.57
CA GLY A 331 4.83 -2.05 -15.41
C GLY A 331 5.36 -1.36 -16.67
N ASN A 332 5.43 -2.07 -17.80
CA ASN A 332 5.91 -1.49 -19.06
C ASN A 332 5.10 -0.26 -19.54
N PRO A 333 3.77 -0.17 -19.33
CA PRO A 333 3.01 1.05 -19.59
C PRO A 333 3.55 2.31 -18.92
N CYS A 334 4.29 2.24 -17.79
CA CYS A 334 4.97 3.40 -17.22
C CYS A 334 5.95 4.04 -18.23
N VAL A 335 6.76 3.20 -18.88
CA VAL A 335 7.72 3.66 -19.89
C VAL A 335 7.00 4.19 -21.13
N LEU A 336 5.97 3.46 -21.60
CA LEU A 336 5.20 3.85 -22.78
C LEU A 336 4.48 5.19 -22.57
N ALA A 337 3.87 5.42 -21.40
CA ALA A 337 3.19 6.68 -21.09
C ALA A 337 4.15 7.87 -21.20
N ILE A 338 5.33 7.76 -20.58
CA ILE A 338 6.34 8.81 -20.60
C ILE A 338 6.80 9.11 -22.04
N GLN A 339 7.13 8.06 -22.80
CA GLN A 339 7.65 8.21 -24.17
C GLN A 339 6.59 8.74 -25.14
N GLU A 340 5.34 8.31 -25.01
CA GLU A 340 4.29 8.73 -25.93
C GLU A 340 3.73 10.12 -25.62
N VAL A 341 3.74 10.54 -24.34
CA VAL A 341 3.43 11.93 -23.95
C VAL A 341 4.46 12.90 -24.54
N GLU A 342 5.77 12.56 -24.50
CA GLU A 342 6.80 13.35 -25.18
C GLU A 342 6.62 13.34 -26.70
N ALA A 343 6.42 12.18 -27.31
CA ALA A 343 6.25 12.04 -28.76
C ALA A 343 5.04 12.80 -29.30
N ALA A 344 4.00 12.97 -28.48
CA ALA A 344 2.85 13.79 -28.80
C ALA A 344 3.09 15.30 -28.63
N GLY A 345 4.25 15.71 -28.09
CA GLY A 345 4.57 17.11 -27.81
C GLY A 345 3.85 17.70 -26.60
N LEU A 346 3.21 16.88 -25.78
CA LEU A 346 2.44 17.34 -24.61
C LEU A 346 3.34 17.95 -23.54
N LEU A 347 4.57 17.45 -23.33
CA LEU A 347 5.49 17.99 -22.33
C LEU A 347 5.84 19.47 -22.54
N GLU A 348 5.67 20.00 -23.77
CA GLU A 348 5.90 21.42 -24.08
C GLU A 348 4.77 22.34 -23.56
N THR A 349 3.60 21.77 -23.24
CA THR A 349 2.38 22.52 -22.88
C THR A 349 1.86 22.22 -21.49
N LEU A 350 2.27 21.11 -20.89
CA LEU A 350 1.89 20.72 -19.53
C LEU A 350 2.62 21.55 -18.49
N ASP A 351 1.91 22.01 -17.45
CA ASP A 351 2.50 22.60 -16.25
C ASP A 351 3.12 21.54 -15.33
N ALA A 352 2.54 20.31 -15.32
CA ALA A 352 3.08 19.16 -14.62
C ALA A 352 2.67 17.82 -15.27
N ALA A 353 3.57 16.84 -15.18
CA ALA A 353 3.31 15.44 -15.53
C ALA A 353 3.71 14.53 -14.37
N PHE A 354 2.78 13.66 -13.94
CA PHE A 354 2.97 12.76 -12.81
C PHE A 354 3.04 11.31 -13.25
N THR A 355 3.94 10.56 -12.59
CA THR A 355 3.95 9.10 -12.59
C THR A 355 3.57 8.59 -11.20
N PRO A 356 2.91 7.42 -11.06
CA PRO A 356 2.55 6.88 -9.76
C PRO A 356 3.78 6.30 -9.03
N SER A 357 3.68 6.13 -7.72
CA SER A 357 4.76 5.58 -6.87
C SER A 357 5.29 4.24 -7.39
N VAL A 358 4.43 3.39 -7.94
CA VAL A 358 4.82 2.08 -8.51
C VAL A 358 5.67 2.18 -9.78
N CYS A 359 5.70 3.34 -10.44
CA CYS A 359 6.58 3.63 -11.57
C CYS A 359 7.86 4.40 -11.17
N LYS A 360 8.09 4.67 -9.87
CA LYS A 360 9.24 5.42 -9.36
C LYS A 360 10.59 4.76 -9.66
N ALA A 361 10.62 3.42 -9.82
CA ALA A 361 11.85 2.64 -9.96
C ALA A 361 12.70 3.10 -11.15
N ILE A 362 13.87 3.71 -10.85
CA ILE A 362 14.72 4.36 -11.85
C ILE A 362 15.18 3.36 -12.89
N ALA A 363 15.82 2.27 -12.48
CA ALA A 363 16.36 1.29 -13.41
C ALA A 363 15.29 0.57 -14.23
N ALA A 364 14.08 0.37 -13.66
CA ALA A 364 13.02 -0.36 -14.33
C ALA A 364 12.19 0.51 -15.29
N TYR A 365 11.99 1.79 -14.98
CA TYR A 365 11.03 2.62 -15.72
C TYR A 365 11.59 3.96 -16.19
N MET A 366 12.22 4.74 -15.30
CA MET A 366 12.66 6.09 -15.67
C MET A 366 13.85 6.07 -16.64
N LYS A 367 14.85 5.25 -16.38
CA LYS A 367 16.01 5.09 -17.26
C LYS A 367 15.65 4.53 -18.64
N PRO A 368 14.80 3.51 -18.80
CA PRO A 368 14.30 3.07 -20.09
C PRO A 368 13.47 4.13 -20.85
N ALA A 369 12.76 5.00 -20.16
CA ALA A 369 12.04 6.11 -20.77
C ALA A 369 12.98 7.19 -21.33
N GLY A 370 14.24 7.24 -20.86
CA GLY A 370 15.28 8.14 -21.36
C GLY A 370 15.03 9.60 -20.98
N MET A 371 15.39 10.52 -21.87
CA MET A 371 15.23 11.97 -21.64
C MET A 371 13.77 12.43 -21.61
N ALA A 372 12.83 11.61 -22.10
CA ALA A 372 11.40 11.87 -21.99
C ALA A 372 10.91 11.88 -20.53
N ALA A 373 11.66 11.23 -19.62
CA ALA A 373 11.35 11.21 -18.19
C ALA A 373 11.82 12.46 -17.43
N ASP A 374 12.57 13.36 -18.08
CA ASP A 374 13.08 14.56 -17.40
C ASP A 374 11.94 15.45 -16.94
N ASN A 375 12.06 15.95 -15.70
CA ASN A 375 11.06 16.81 -15.04
C ASN A 375 9.71 16.18 -14.70
N TRP A 376 9.54 14.86 -14.84
CA TRP A 376 8.35 14.18 -14.32
C TRP A 376 8.33 14.20 -12.81
N TYR A 377 7.13 14.35 -12.24
CA TYR A 377 6.90 14.32 -10.80
C TYR A 377 6.40 12.95 -10.33
N VAL A 378 6.62 12.67 -9.05
CA VAL A 378 6.09 11.51 -8.35
C VAL A 378 5.64 11.89 -6.95
N VAL A 379 4.50 11.34 -6.51
CA VAL A 379 4.19 11.12 -5.11
C VAL A 379 4.80 9.76 -4.78
N GLY A 380 5.93 9.77 -4.06
CA GLY A 380 6.89 8.66 -4.12
C GLY A 380 6.61 7.53 -3.12
N GLY A 381 5.60 7.66 -2.24
CA GLY A 381 5.32 6.67 -1.21
C GLY A 381 6.47 6.44 -0.23
N GLY A 382 7.38 7.40 -0.11
CA GLY A 382 8.50 7.39 0.83
C GLY A 382 9.63 6.39 0.55
N ASN A 383 9.53 5.56 -0.49
CA ASN A 383 10.56 4.54 -0.75
C ASN A 383 11.84 5.12 -1.34
N LYS A 384 13.00 4.65 -0.84
CA LYS A 384 14.33 4.89 -1.40
C LYS A 384 14.59 3.90 -2.54
N ASP A 385 14.90 4.41 -3.74
CA ASP A 385 15.35 3.56 -4.85
C ASP A 385 16.85 3.24 -4.68
N SER A 386 17.20 1.96 -4.62
CA SER A 386 18.60 1.51 -4.47
C SER A 386 19.51 1.88 -5.64
N THR A 387 18.93 2.21 -6.80
CA THR A 387 19.67 2.64 -7.99
C THR A 387 19.75 4.16 -8.14
N ASP A 388 19.13 4.92 -7.22
CA ASP A 388 19.32 6.35 -7.13
C ASP A 388 20.72 6.65 -6.56
N PRO A 389 21.59 7.35 -7.29
CA PRO A 389 22.95 7.64 -6.83
C PRO A 389 23.03 8.32 -5.46
N LYS A 390 22.01 9.09 -5.08
CA LYS A 390 22.00 9.79 -3.78
C LYS A 390 21.93 8.84 -2.59
N HIS A 391 21.41 7.61 -2.76
CA HIS A 391 21.28 6.60 -1.72
C HIS A 391 22.38 5.54 -1.73
N ALA A 392 23.32 5.60 -2.71
CA ALA A 392 24.31 4.54 -2.93
C ALA A 392 25.21 4.25 -1.72
N ASP A 393 25.51 5.28 -0.91
CA ASP A 393 26.38 5.18 0.27
C ASP A 393 25.59 4.93 1.58
N GLU A 394 24.25 4.81 1.52
CA GLU A 394 23.45 4.50 2.69
C GLU A 394 23.72 3.06 3.18
N PRO A 395 23.95 2.84 4.48
CA PRO A 395 24.42 1.54 4.98
C PRO A 395 23.51 0.37 4.64
N PHE A 396 22.19 0.57 4.69
CA PHE A 396 21.24 -0.49 4.36
C PHE A 396 21.18 -0.78 2.85
N ILE A 397 21.30 0.24 2.00
CA ILE A 397 21.38 0.06 0.55
C ILE A 397 22.68 -0.66 0.18
N ALA A 398 23.81 -0.29 0.80
CA ALA A 398 25.07 -0.98 0.61
C ALA A 398 25.00 -2.45 1.07
N PHE A 399 24.32 -2.72 2.21
CA PHE A 399 24.06 -4.09 2.68
C PHE A 399 23.25 -4.89 1.65
N ILE A 400 22.15 -4.32 1.12
CA ILE A 400 21.32 -4.98 0.10
C ILE A 400 22.15 -5.30 -1.14
N ASN A 401 22.90 -4.33 -1.65
CA ASN A 401 23.70 -4.50 -2.85
C ASN A 401 24.75 -5.62 -2.67
N GLY A 402 25.47 -5.63 -1.53
CA GLY A 402 26.43 -6.69 -1.20
C GLY A 402 25.78 -8.07 -1.08
N MET A 403 24.62 -8.15 -0.41
CA MET A 403 23.84 -9.38 -0.27
C MET A 403 23.40 -9.93 -1.64
N LEU A 404 22.94 -9.07 -2.54
CA LEU A 404 22.53 -9.47 -3.90
C LEU A 404 23.74 -9.98 -4.70
N GLU A 405 24.87 -9.26 -4.67
CA GLU A 405 26.12 -9.65 -5.34
C GLU A 405 26.64 -11.01 -4.84
N ASP A 406 26.64 -11.25 -3.51
CA ASP A 406 27.07 -12.51 -2.90
C ASP A 406 26.22 -13.69 -3.37
N GLN A 407 24.96 -13.46 -3.73
CA GLN A 407 24.05 -14.45 -4.29
C GLN A 407 24.05 -14.48 -5.84
N GLY A 408 24.91 -13.70 -6.49
CA GLY A 408 25.05 -13.65 -7.96
C GLY A 408 23.91 -12.90 -8.66
N LEU A 409 23.19 -12.05 -7.94
CA LEU A 409 22.16 -11.17 -8.46
C LEU A 409 22.73 -9.78 -8.79
N ASP A 410 22.20 -9.12 -9.82
CA ASP A 410 22.67 -7.80 -10.22
C ASP A 410 21.95 -6.68 -9.45
N PRO A 411 22.63 -5.92 -8.57
CA PRO A 411 22.01 -4.83 -7.80
C PRO A 411 21.46 -3.68 -8.68
N ALA A 412 21.88 -3.60 -9.94
CA ALA A 412 21.33 -2.63 -10.89
C ALA A 412 19.85 -2.89 -11.25
N ILE A 413 19.29 -4.03 -10.84
CA ILE A 413 17.85 -4.31 -10.95
C ILE A 413 17.17 -3.79 -9.68
N SER A 414 16.73 -2.53 -9.69
CA SER A 414 16.17 -1.82 -8.52
C SER A 414 15.02 -2.57 -7.81
N LEU A 415 14.23 -3.35 -8.54
CA LEU A 415 13.12 -4.10 -7.99
C LEU A 415 13.56 -5.28 -7.09
N TYR A 416 14.83 -5.72 -7.13
CA TYR A 416 15.34 -6.65 -6.11
C TYR A 416 15.39 -5.99 -4.73
N ALA A 417 15.94 -4.77 -4.65
CA ALA A 417 15.96 -4.03 -3.39
C ALA A 417 14.54 -3.66 -2.91
N ALA A 418 13.63 -3.33 -3.82
CA ALA A 418 12.23 -3.11 -3.48
C ALA A 418 11.59 -4.40 -2.89
N GLY A 419 11.98 -5.59 -3.37
CA GLY A 419 11.57 -6.86 -2.76
C GLY A 419 12.06 -7.03 -1.32
N VAL A 420 13.27 -6.53 -1.00
CA VAL A 420 13.78 -6.50 0.38
C VAL A 420 12.94 -5.57 1.25
N SER A 421 12.45 -4.44 0.70
CA SER A 421 11.56 -3.52 1.42
C SER A 421 10.28 -4.20 1.93
N TYR A 422 9.71 -5.14 1.17
CA TYR A 422 8.60 -5.98 1.64
C TYR A 422 9.05 -7.05 2.63
N GLY A 423 10.22 -7.64 2.38
CA GLY A 423 10.76 -8.74 3.19
C GLY A 423 11.16 -8.31 4.59
N TYR A 424 11.65 -7.09 4.75
CA TYR A 424 12.15 -6.59 6.02
C TYR A 424 11.07 -6.57 7.13
N PRO A 425 9.93 -5.86 6.99
CA PRO A 425 8.90 -5.84 8.04
C PRO A 425 8.29 -7.22 8.28
N HIS A 426 8.12 -8.03 7.22
CA HIS A 426 7.62 -9.39 7.33
C HIS A 426 8.54 -10.25 8.22
N THR A 427 9.85 -10.18 8.01
CA THR A 427 10.85 -10.91 8.77
C THR A 427 10.92 -10.43 10.21
N GLU A 428 10.86 -9.11 10.44
CA GLU A 428 10.87 -8.53 11.78
C GLU A 428 9.65 -9.00 12.60
N MET A 429 8.47 -9.06 11.98
CA MET A 429 7.26 -9.54 12.67
C MET A 429 7.30 -11.04 12.94
N LEU A 430 7.92 -11.85 12.09
CA LEU A 430 8.18 -13.27 12.40
C LEU A 430 9.09 -13.42 13.62
N ARG A 431 10.14 -12.59 13.75
CA ARG A 431 11.04 -12.57 14.94
C ARG A 431 10.31 -12.17 16.21
N VAL A 432 9.44 -11.13 16.13
CA VAL A 432 8.59 -10.72 17.25
C VAL A 432 7.67 -11.87 17.66
N ALA A 433 6.90 -12.42 16.71
CA ALA A 433 5.96 -13.51 16.98
C ALA A 433 6.62 -14.74 17.61
N ALA A 434 7.83 -15.11 17.14
CA ALA A 434 8.60 -16.22 17.68
C ALA A 434 9.03 -16.00 19.13
N SER A 435 9.12 -14.73 19.58
CA SER A 435 9.54 -14.33 20.93
C SER A 435 8.36 -14.13 21.90
N LEU A 436 7.11 -14.17 21.41
CA LEU A 436 5.92 -14.04 22.25
C LEU A 436 5.62 -15.34 23.01
N PRO A 437 4.84 -15.28 24.12
CA PRO A 437 4.28 -16.46 24.79
C PRO A 437 3.57 -17.37 23.77
N GLY A 438 3.89 -18.66 23.77
CA GLY A 438 3.36 -19.62 22.77
C GLY A 438 4.20 -19.75 21.50
N GLY A 439 5.17 -18.87 21.27
CA GLY A 439 6.10 -18.92 20.13
C GLY A 439 5.46 -18.53 18.80
N LEU A 440 6.09 -18.93 17.67
CA LEU A 440 5.63 -18.61 16.34
C LEU A 440 4.34 -19.37 16.00
N THR A 441 3.26 -18.62 15.85
CA THR A 441 1.93 -19.10 15.44
C THR A 441 1.30 -18.05 14.53
N ARG A 442 0.29 -18.42 13.72
CA ARG A 442 -0.44 -17.46 12.87
C ARG A 442 -1.06 -16.32 13.69
N THR A 443 -1.62 -16.64 14.88
CA THR A 443 -2.23 -15.64 15.76
C THR A 443 -1.20 -14.68 16.34
N ASN A 444 -0.05 -15.17 16.82
CA ASN A 444 1.03 -14.31 17.31
C ASN A 444 1.64 -13.48 16.18
N PHE A 445 1.71 -14.03 14.98
CA PHE A 445 2.25 -13.32 13.82
C PHE A 445 1.34 -12.16 13.40
N ILE A 446 0.02 -12.41 13.24
CA ILE A 446 -0.89 -11.33 12.88
C ILE A 446 -1.03 -10.28 14.00
N LEU A 447 -0.98 -10.69 15.26
CA LEU A 447 -0.95 -9.75 16.39
C LEU A 447 0.31 -8.87 16.36
N ALA A 448 1.48 -9.43 16.05
CA ALA A 448 2.70 -8.67 15.87
C ALA A 448 2.59 -7.70 14.69
N VAL A 449 2.04 -8.14 13.55
CA VAL A 449 1.79 -7.30 12.37
C VAL A 449 0.85 -6.13 12.71
N ARG A 450 -0.29 -6.40 13.34
CA ARG A 450 -1.28 -5.37 13.70
C ARG A 450 -0.83 -4.42 14.83
N ASN A 451 0.35 -4.65 15.38
CA ASN A 451 0.97 -3.79 16.39
C ASN A 451 2.39 -3.35 15.95
N ILE A 452 2.71 -3.46 14.66
CA ILE A 452 4.05 -3.12 14.18
C ILE A 452 4.34 -1.64 14.36
N ALA A 453 5.50 -1.34 14.93
CA ALA A 453 6.08 -0.02 15.03
C ALA A 453 7.60 -0.18 14.95
N ILE A 454 8.19 0.07 13.79
CA ILE A 454 9.62 -0.16 13.54
C ILE A 454 10.21 0.99 12.72
N TYR A 455 11.52 1.18 12.82
CA TYR A 455 12.26 1.93 11.80
C TYR A 455 12.42 1.06 10.55
N HIS A 456 12.01 1.57 9.40
CA HIS A 456 12.19 0.88 8.12
C HIS A 456 13.30 1.55 7.30
N PRO A 457 14.48 0.94 7.15
CA PRO A 457 15.67 1.62 6.62
C PRO A 457 15.61 2.00 5.13
N GLN A 458 14.67 1.43 4.36
CA GLN A 458 14.41 1.82 2.97
C GLN A 458 13.31 2.87 2.82
N ILE A 459 12.69 3.32 3.91
CA ILE A 459 11.76 4.44 3.90
C ILE A 459 12.53 5.71 4.23
N LEU A 460 12.16 6.82 3.61
CA LEU A 460 12.76 8.13 3.84
C LEU A 460 12.60 8.56 5.30
N ASP A 461 13.62 9.22 5.82
CA ASP A 461 13.56 9.79 7.18
C ASP A 461 12.43 10.82 7.27
N GLY A 462 11.72 10.81 8.39
CA GLY A 462 10.55 11.66 8.63
C GLY A 462 9.22 10.96 8.32
N ILE A 463 9.25 9.70 7.83
CA ILE A 463 8.06 8.87 7.67
C ILE A 463 8.07 7.79 8.74
N GLN A 464 6.99 7.72 9.51
CA GLN A 464 6.77 6.66 10.47
C GLN A 464 6.21 5.41 9.76
N THR A 465 6.54 4.25 10.29
CA THR A 465 6.05 2.99 9.74
C THR A 465 5.44 2.16 10.87
N GLY A 466 4.13 1.95 10.78
CA GLY A 466 3.38 1.30 11.85
C GLY A 466 2.01 0.85 11.44
N LEU A 467 1.38 0.06 12.31
CA LEU A 467 -0.04 -0.29 12.31
C LEU A 467 -0.52 -0.28 13.76
N ASN A 468 -1.76 0.13 14.00
CA ASN A 468 -2.33 0.17 15.34
C ASN A 468 -3.69 -0.54 15.40
N GLY A 469 -3.67 -1.85 15.20
CA GLY A 469 -4.84 -2.72 15.37
C GLY A 469 -5.97 -2.41 14.42
N ALA A 470 -7.11 -1.98 14.99
CA ALA A 470 -8.29 -1.60 14.22
C ALA A 470 -8.35 -0.11 13.90
N ALA A 471 -7.54 0.74 14.56
CA ALA A 471 -7.57 2.18 14.33
C ALA A 471 -6.77 2.60 13.11
N ASP A 472 -5.61 1.96 12.88
CA ASP A 472 -4.70 2.28 11.78
C ASP A 472 -4.33 1.00 11.02
N ALA A 473 -4.70 0.95 9.75
CA ALA A 473 -4.59 -0.24 8.90
C ALA A 473 -3.53 -0.13 7.79
N TYR A 474 -2.85 1.03 7.65
CA TYR A 474 -1.88 1.28 6.59
C TYR A 474 -0.47 1.43 7.15
N PHE A 475 0.46 0.55 6.73
CA PHE A 475 1.81 0.49 7.30
C PHE A 475 2.70 1.69 6.93
N VAL A 476 2.59 2.18 5.72
CA VAL A 476 3.28 3.40 5.24
C VAL A 476 2.23 4.40 4.78
N GLU A 477 2.17 5.54 5.45
CA GLU A 477 1.24 6.62 5.12
C GLU A 477 1.98 7.92 4.75
N GLY A 478 3.29 7.86 4.74
CA GLY A 478 4.13 9.00 4.38
C GLY A 478 4.58 8.97 2.92
N SER A 479 4.84 10.15 2.36
CA SER A 479 5.32 10.32 1.00
C SER A 479 6.28 11.50 0.85
N ASP A 480 7.17 11.36 -0.14
CA ASP A 480 7.89 12.45 -0.75
C ASP A 480 7.16 12.94 -2.01
N PHE A 481 7.30 14.22 -2.29
CA PHE A 481 7.09 14.76 -3.62
C PHE A 481 8.45 14.94 -4.26
N SER A 482 8.68 14.31 -5.39
CA SER A 482 9.99 14.35 -6.06
C SER A 482 9.84 14.60 -7.56
N GLN A 483 10.86 15.27 -8.14
CA GLN A 483 10.98 15.51 -9.56
C GLN A 483 12.18 14.75 -10.10
N PHE A 484 12.02 14.07 -11.23
CA PHE A 484 13.09 13.28 -11.83
C PHE A 484 14.05 14.15 -12.64
N ASP A 485 15.35 13.93 -12.43
CA ASP A 485 16.44 14.44 -13.24
C ASP A 485 16.98 13.29 -14.10
N ALA A 486 16.65 13.32 -15.39
CA ALA A 486 17.03 12.25 -16.31
C ALA A 486 18.54 12.25 -16.63
N VAL A 487 19.27 13.34 -16.38
CA VAL A 487 20.73 13.40 -16.56
C VAL A 487 21.43 12.80 -15.35
N ALA A 488 21.00 13.18 -14.14
CA ALA A 488 21.55 12.64 -12.89
C ALA A 488 21.05 11.23 -12.59
N GLN A 489 19.94 10.80 -13.22
CA GLN A 489 19.23 9.55 -12.92
C GLN A 489 18.86 9.49 -11.44
N SER A 490 18.25 10.57 -10.94
CA SER A 490 17.93 10.75 -9.51
C SER A 490 16.61 11.49 -9.33
N TRP A 491 15.90 11.16 -8.27
CA TRP A 491 14.72 11.87 -7.82
C TRP A 491 15.12 13.01 -6.87
N ASN A 492 14.81 14.24 -7.25
CA ASN A 492 15.03 15.41 -6.41
C ASN A 492 13.76 15.71 -5.63
N GLN A 493 13.81 15.64 -4.31
CA GLN A 493 12.68 15.99 -3.46
C GLN A 493 12.31 17.46 -3.65
N VAL A 494 11.02 17.73 -3.88
CA VAL A 494 10.44 19.06 -4.02
C VAL A 494 9.40 19.25 -2.92
N GLY A 495 9.69 20.11 -1.95
CA GLY A 495 8.85 20.29 -0.77
C GLY A 495 9.24 19.40 0.42
N LYS A 496 8.36 19.37 1.42
CA LYS A 496 8.54 18.58 2.64
C LYS A 496 8.07 17.14 2.43
N ILE A 497 8.58 16.23 3.25
CA ILE A 497 7.96 14.92 3.48
C ILE A 497 6.60 15.17 4.15
N LEU A 498 5.58 14.51 3.66
CA LEU A 498 4.27 14.45 4.29
C LEU A 498 4.13 13.06 4.94
N ASP A 499 3.75 13.02 6.21
CA ASP A 499 3.42 11.78 6.91
C ASP A 499 2.05 11.92 7.57
N LEU A 500 1.11 11.09 7.16
CA LEU A 500 -0.25 11.09 7.70
C LEU A 500 -0.34 10.37 9.05
N ASN A 501 0.63 9.51 9.36
CA ASN A 501 0.85 8.87 10.67
C ASN A 501 -0.44 8.35 11.33
N GLY A 502 -1.16 7.46 10.64
CA GLY A 502 -2.44 6.89 11.12
C GLY A 502 -3.67 7.74 10.78
N GLY A 503 -3.49 8.80 9.99
CA GLY A 503 -4.58 9.69 9.57
C GLY A 503 -5.39 9.20 8.38
N THR A 504 -4.93 8.17 7.65
CA THR A 504 -5.71 7.60 6.54
C THR A 504 -6.93 6.84 7.08
N PRO A 505 -8.16 7.21 6.71
CA PRO A 505 -9.36 6.51 7.16
C PRO A 505 -9.37 5.04 6.73
N ASN A 506 -9.86 4.15 7.60
CA ASN A 506 -10.11 2.76 7.22
C ASN A 506 -11.14 2.67 6.10
N CYS A 507 -10.99 1.69 5.23
CA CYS A 507 -11.85 1.51 4.06
C CYS A 507 -12.54 0.16 4.07
N ARG A 508 -13.82 0.12 4.34
CA ARG A 508 -14.65 -1.05 4.06
C ARG A 508 -15.00 -1.07 2.57
N TRP A 509 -14.23 -1.83 1.80
CA TRP A 509 -14.40 -1.85 0.34
C TRP A 509 -15.71 -2.50 -0.10
N ASP A 510 -16.50 -1.76 -0.88
CA ASP A 510 -17.70 -2.26 -1.54
C ASP A 510 -17.38 -2.71 -2.96
N LYS A 511 -17.28 -4.03 -3.17
CA LYS A 511 -16.99 -4.61 -4.49
C LYS A 511 -18.06 -4.35 -5.54
N ASP A 512 -19.31 -4.16 -5.12
CA ASP A 512 -20.43 -3.97 -6.04
C ASP A 512 -20.49 -2.55 -6.60
N ASN A 513 -20.08 -1.56 -5.79
CA ASN A 513 -20.12 -0.15 -6.15
C ASN A 513 -18.73 0.44 -6.42
N GLY A 514 -17.66 -0.26 -6.04
CA GLY A 514 -16.30 0.18 -6.27
C GLY A 514 -15.93 1.42 -5.46
N GLY A 515 -15.99 1.33 -4.13
CA GLY A 515 -15.67 2.43 -3.24
C GLY A 515 -15.58 2.00 -1.77
N CYS A 516 -15.15 2.91 -0.89
CA CYS A 516 -15.17 2.70 0.56
C CYS A 516 -16.55 3.08 1.13
N ARG A 517 -16.97 2.35 2.18
CA ARG A 517 -18.20 2.63 2.95
C ARG A 517 -17.87 2.98 4.39
#